data_a0c3f18b04030526f3eebe8540197853
#
_entry.id   a0c3f18b04030526f3eebe8540197853
#
_cell.length_a   1.000
_cell.length_b   1.000
_cell.length_c   1.000
_cell.angle_alpha   90.00
_cell.angle_beta   90.00
_cell.angle_gamma   90.00
#
_symmetry.space_group_name_H-M   'P 1'
#
loop_
_entity.id
_entity.type
_entity.pdbx_description
1 polymer ?
#
loop_
_entity_poly.entity_id
_entity_poly.type
_entity_poly.pdbx_seq_one_letter_code
_entity_poly.pdbx_strand_id
1 'polypeptide(L)'
;QAFAAIRQQGEQAETLYTCYVVDKNRLLGIVSVRSLLLAELDTPITEIMDENVIAVRVTDDQEFVSREMQRYDFTAMPVLDNEGMFVGIITIDDAIDVLTEESTEDMQKMAAILPDDEATTYFGTSVWTHAKHRIPWLMILMLSATFTGMVTTHHAQAFVALPLLVSFMPMLPGTAGHRGPQVRPQTVH
;
A
#
# COMPACT_ATOMS: atom_id res chain seq x y z
N GLN A 1 -33.18 12.67 -17.92
CA GLN A 1 -32.92 11.23 -17.82
C GLN A 1 -31.88 10.92 -16.73
N ALA A 2 -30.71 11.62 -16.66
CA ALA A 2 -29.66 11.39 -15.66
C ALA A 2 -30.16 11.54 -14.22
N PHE A 3 -30.92 12.58 -13.89
CA PHE A 3 -31.52 12.77 -12.56
C PHE A 3 -32.45 11.63 -12.13
N ALA A 4 -33.18 11.05 -13.07
CA ALA A 4 -34.04 9.90 -12.76
C ALA A 4 -33.20 8.65 -12.43
N ALA A 5 -32.12 8.42 -13.16
CA ALA A 5 -31.17 7.33 -12.88
C ALA A 5 -30.50 7.50 -11.52
N ILE A 6 -30.02 8.72 -11.19
CA ILE A 6 -29.39 9.00 -9.89
C ILE A 6 -30.39 8.78 -8.74
N ARG A 7 -31.66 9.18 -8.88
CA ARG A 7 -32.68 8.95 -7.84
C ARG A 7 -33.01 7.48 -7.66
N GLN A 8 -32.94 6.70 -8.72
CA GLN A 8 -33.28 5.27 -8.66
C GLN A 8 -32.12 4.42 -8.13
N GLN A 9 -30.87 4.79 -8.44
CA GLN A 9 -29.68 4.04 -8.07
C GLN A 9 -28.94 4.62 -6.85
N GLY A 10 -29.21 5.88 -6.51
CA GLY A 10 -28.47 6.62 -5.48
C GLY A 10 -28.62 6.08 -4.05
N GLU A 11 -29.72 5.36 -3.74
CA GLU A 11 -29.88 4.72 -2.42
C GLU A 11 -28.90 3.55 -2.21
N GLN A 12 -28.39 2.96 -3.29
CA GLN A 12 -27.48 1.81 -3.26
C GLN A 12 -26.05 2.18 -3.64
N ALA A 13 -25.80 3.45 -4.00
CA ALA A 13 -24.49 3.91 -4.42
C ALA A 13 -23.64 4.28 -3.21
N GLU A 14 -22.40 3.79 -3.14
CA GLU A 14 -21.42 4.12 -2.09
C GLU A 14 -21.04 5.60 -2.10
N THR A 15 -21.03 6.22 -3.29
CA THR A 15 -20.75 7.65 -3.43
C THR A 15 -21.70 8.29 -4.43
N LEU A 16 -22.13 9.52 -4.12
CA LEU A 16 -22.97 10.35 -5.00
C LEU A 16 -22.22 11.53 -5.61
N TYR A 17 -20.93 11.73 -5.28
CA TYR A 17 -20.21 12.91 -5.73
C TYR A 17 -19.85 12.86 -7.22
N THR A 18 -19.56 11.67 -7.72
CA THR A 18 -19.14 11.43 -9.11
C THR A 18 -20.02 10.39 -9.76
N CYS A 19 -20.52 10.69 -10.95
CA CYS A 19 -21.29 9.76 -11.78
C CYS A 19 -20.42 9.31 -12.95
N TYR A 20 -20.35 8.01 -13.19
CA TYR A 20 -19.65 7.40 -14.29
C TYR A 20 -20.58 7.22 -15.47
N VAL A 21 -20.22 7.78 -16.63
CA VAL A 21 -21.00 7.67 -17.86
C VAL A 21 -20.51 6.47 -18.64
N VAL A 22 -21.37 5.46 -18.77
CA VAL A 22 -21.02 4.18 -19.36
C VAL A 22 -21.95 3.85 -20.54
N ASP A 23 -21.38 3.40 -21.65
CA ASP A 23 -22.13 2.81 -22.76
C ASP A 23 -21.61 1.39 -23.03
N LYS A 24 -22.50 0.40 -22.98
CA LYS A 24 -22.18 -1.02 -23.18
C LYS A 24 -20.96 -1.50 -22.37
N ASN A 25 -20.93 -1.15 -21.09
CA ASN A 25 -19.81 -1.36 -20.15
C ASN A 25 -18.50 -0.62 -20.51
N ARG A 26 -18.51 0.28 -21.47
CA ARG A 26 -17.36 1.14 -21.74
C ARG A 26 -17.49 2.45 -21.00
N LEU A 27 -16.46 2.82 -20.27
CA LEU A 27 -16.41 4.13 -19.61
C LEU A 27 -16.20 5.21 -20.68
N LEU A 28 -17.16 6.15 -20.79
CA LEU A 28 -17.09 7.27 -21.71
C LEU A 28 -16.57 8.54 -21.05
N GLY A 29 -16.86 8.71 -19.78
CA GLY A 29 -16.48 9.90 -19.04
C GLY A 29 -17.02 9.90 -17.62
N ILE A 30 -16.70 10.96 -16.90
CA ILE A 30 -17.21 11.23 -15.56
C ILE A 30 -17.93 12.56 -15.52
N VAL A 31 -18.92 12.65 -14.64
CA VAL A 31 -19.62 13.91 -14.38
C VAL A 31 -19.86 14.08 -12.89
N SER A 32 -19.53 15.26 -12.35
CA SER A 32 -19.84 15.53 -10.95
C SER A 32 -21.33 15.80 -10.76
N VAL A 33 -21.90 15.37 -9.64
CA VAL A 33 -23.28 15.72 -9.30
C VAL A 33 -23.46 17.24 -9.22
N ARG A 34 -22.45 17.97 -8.81
CA ARG A 34 -22.46 19.44 -8.85
C ARG A 34 -22.64 19.99 -10.27
N SER A 35 -21.90 19.45 -11.25
CA SER A 35 -22.03 19.87 -12.65
C SER A 35 -23.42 19.55 -13.20
N LEU A 36 -23.97 18.40 -12.85
CA LEU A 36 -25.34 18.03 -13.20
C LEU A 36 -26.38 18.99 -12.62
N LEU A 37 -26.23 19.39 -11.35
CA LEU A 37 -27.17 20.29 -10.67
C LEU A 37 -27.15 21.71 -11.25
N LEU A 38 -26.00 22.13 -11.81
CA LEU A 38 -25.81 23.48 -12.38
C LEU A 38 -26.12 23.54 -13.88
N ALA A 39 -26.22 22.40 -14.54
CA ALA A 39 -26.53 22.33 -15.96
C ALA A 39 -28.03 22.57 -16.22
N GLU A 40 -28.37 23.08 -17.39
CA GLU A 40 -29.75 23.17 -17.84
C GLU A 40 -30.35 21.79 -18.06
N LEU A 41 -31.66 21.65 -17.83
CA LEU A 41 -32.34 20.36 -17.85
C LEU A 41 -32.26 19.61 -19.19
N ASP A 42 -32.10 20.36 -20.28
CA ASP A 42 -32.05 19.83 -21.65
C ASP A 42 -30.61 19.64 -22.17
N THR A 43 -29.60 19.98 -21.38
CA THR A 43 -28.18 19.80 -21.76
C THR A 43 -27.83 18.31 -21.87
N PRO A 44 -27.29 17.85 -23.00
CA PRO A 44 -26.81 16.48 -23.15
C PRO A 44 -25.63 16.22 -22.20
N ILE A 45 -25.58 15.01 -21.64
CA ILE A 45 -24.54 14.63 -20.68
C ILE A 45 -23.13 14.70 -21.28
N THR A 46 -23.02 14.49 -22.58
CA THR A 46 -21.77 14.57 -23.35
C THR A 46 -21.14 15.98 -23.39
N GLU A 47 -21.92 17.02 -23.13
CA GLU A 47 -21.40 18.40 -23.09
C GLU A 47 -20.85 18.78 -21.70
N ILE A 48 -21.26 18.04 -20.67
CA ILE A 48 -20.90 18.34 -19.27
C ILE A 48 -19.97 17.29 -18.64
N MET A 49 -19.79 16.14 -19.32
CA MET A 49 -18.87 15.11 -18.85
C MET A 49 -17.42 15.44 -19.18
N ASP A 50 -16.50 14.96 -18.34
CA ASP A 50 -15.08 14.96 -18.63
C ASP A 50 -14.69 13.59 -19.21
N GLU A 51 -14.13 13.62 -20.42
CA GLU A 51 -13.69 12.42 -21.13
C GLU A 51 -12.28 11.98 -20.70
N ASN A 52 -11.50 12.86 -20.05
CA ASN A 52 -10.17 12.55 -19.56
C ASN A 52 -10.25 11.85 -18.20
N VAL A 53 -10.66 10.62 -18.20
CA VAL A 53 -10.83 9.84 -16.97
C VAL A 53 -9.54 9.10 -16.63
N ILE A 54 -9.02 9.37 -15.43
CA ILE A 54 -7.96 8.56 -14.85
C ILE A 54 -8.62 7.30 -14.27
N ALA A 55 -8.23 6.14 -14.79
CA ALA A 55 -8.76 4.84 -14.40
C ALA A 55 -7.62 3.87 -14.12
N VAL A 56 -7.88 2.90 -13.25
CA VAL A 56 -6.95 1.80 -12.94
C VAL A 56 -7.47 0.48 -13.50
N ARG A 57 -6.58 -0.50 -13.59
CA ARG A 57 -6.93 -1.85 -14.07
C ARG A 57 -7.06 -2.82 -12.92
N VAL A 58 -7.86 -3.86 -13.10
CA VAL A 58 -8.00 -4.97 -12.15
C VAL A 58 -6.66 -5.64 -11.82
N THR A 59 -5.67 -5.55 -12.71
CA THR A 59 -4.34 -6.13 -12.55
C THR A 59 -3.33 -5.21 -11.89
N ASP A 60 -3.69 -3.94 -11.64
CA ASP A 60 -2.80 -2.99 -11.00
C ASP A 60 -2.64 -3.34 -9.52
N ASP A 61 -1.46 -3.05 -9.00
CA ASP A 61 -1.13 -3.28 -7.61
C ASP A 61 -1.93 -2.37 -6.68
N GLN A 62 -2.45 -2.91 -5.56
CA GLN A 62 -3.32 -2.19 -4.63
C GLN A 62 -2.62 -0.98 -4.00
N GLU A 63 -1.32 -1.10 -3.69
CA GLU A 63 -0.53 0.00 -3.13
C GLU A 63 -0.36 1.12 -4.15
N PHE A 64 -0.10 0.77 -5.42
CA PHE A 64 -0.02 1.74 -6.51
C PHE A 64 -1.34 2.49 -6.69
N VAL A 65 -2.47 1.76 -6.72
CA VAL A 65 -3.81 2.35 -6.87
C VAL A 65 -4.10 3.33 -5.73
N SER A 66 -3.84 2.92 -4.49
CA SER A 66 -4.08 3.74 -3.29
C SER A 66 -3.22 5.01 -3.29
N ARG A 67 -1.98 4.92 -3.75
CA ARG A 67 -1.08 6.08 -3.91
C ARG A 67 -1.55 7.03 -5.01
N GLU A 68 -2.04 6.52 -6.14
CA GLU A 68 -2.60 7.36 -7.21
C GLU A 68 -3.86 8.09 -6.74
N MET A 69 -4.74 7.41 -5.99
CA MET A 69 -5.91 8.06 -5.38
C MET A 69 -5.50 9.20 -4.44
N GLN A 70 -4.49 8.98 -3.60
CA GLN A 70 -3.94 10.01 -2.72
C GLN A 70 -3.28 11.17 -3.50
N ARG A 71 -2.57 10.86 -4.58
CA ARG A 71 -1.86 11.85 -5.40
C ARG A 71 -2.80 12.83 -6.09
N TYR A 72 -3.96 12.34 -6.54
CA TYR A 72 -4.94 13.15 -7.27
C TYR A 72 -6.12 13.60 -6.40
N ASP A 73 -6.10 13.31 -5.10
CA ASP A 73 -7.18 13.62 -4.16
C ASP A 73 -8.55 13.04 -4.62
N PHE A 74 -8.54 11.87 -5.22
CA PHE A 74 -9.76 11.21 -5.68
C PHE A 74 -10.50 10.56 -4.51
N THR A 75 -11.82 10.80 -4.45
CA THR A 75 -12.71 10.12 -3.49
C THR A 75 -13.18 8.75 -3.99
N ALA A 76 -13.16 8.55 -5.30
CA ALA A 76 -13.43 7.29 -5.95
C ALA A 76 -12.74 7.25 -7.31
N MET A 77 -12.28 6.07 -7.73
CA MET A 77 -11.57 5.85 -8.98
C MET A 77 -12.18 4.67 -9.74
N PRO A 78 -12.43 4.80 -11.06
CA PRO A 78 -12.99 3.73 -11.87
C PRO A 78 -11.96 2.65 -12.16
N VAL A 79 -12.42 1.40 -12.14
CA VAL A 79 -11.64 0.21 -12.45
C VAL A 79 -12.06 -0.37 -13.78
N LEU A 80 -11.09 -0.64 -14.62
CA LEU A 80 -11.28 -1.26 -15.92
C LEU A 80 -10.67 -2.66 -15.94
N ASP A 81 -11.27 -3.54 -16.72
CA ASP A 81 -10.68 -4.85 -17.00
C ASP A 81 -9.57 -4.76 -18.08
N ASN A 82 -9.01 -5.92 -18.45
CA ASN A 82 -7.96 -5.99 -19.46
C ASN A 82 -8.45 -5.62 -20.86
N GLU A 83 -9.76 -5.63 -21.10
CA GLU A 83 -10.41 -5.26 -22.37
C GLU A 83 -10.81 -3.78 -22.40
N GLY A 84 -10.58 -3.06 -21.30
CA GLY A 84 -10.95 -1.65 -21.14
C GLY A 84 -12.42 -1.44 -20.80
N MET A 85 -13.10 -2.47 -20.31
CA MET A 85 -14.51 -2.38 -19.88
C MET A 85 -14.59 -1.95 -18.42
N PHE A 86 -15.56 -1.14 -18.09
CA PHE A 86 -15.80 -0.67 -16.72
C PHE A 86 -16.33 -1.82 -15.86
N VAL A 87 -15.62 -2.12 -14.79
CA VAL A 87 -15.93 -3.22 -13.84
C VAL A 87 -16.57 -2.68 -12.57
N GLY A 88 -16.07 -1.55 -12.06
CA GLY A 88 -16.53 -0.98 -10.81
C GLY A 88 -15.73 0.26 -10.41
N ILE A 89 -15.78 0.59 -9.14
CA ILE A 89 -15.04 1.70 -8.53
C ILE A 89 -14.29 1.22 -7.30
N ILE A 90 -13.21 1.90 -6.96
CA ILE A 90 -12.53 1.82 -5.68
C ILE A 90 -12.79 3.14 -4.96
N THR A 91 -13.12 3.11 -3.69
CA THR A 91 -13.38 4.28 -2.87
C THR A 91 -12.17 4.62 -2.00
N ILE A 92 -12.09 5.86 -1.50
CA ILE A 92 -10.95 6.35 -0.73
C ILE A 92 -10.80 5.64 0.62
N ASP A 93 -11.89 5.19 1.22
CA ASP A 93 -11.90 4.43 2.46
C ASP A 93 -11.17 3.09 2.28
N ASP A 94 -11.48 2.33 1.22
CA ASP A 94 -10.74 1.10 0.88
C ASP A 94 -9.25 1.38 0.61
N ALA A 95 -8.95 2.48 -0.09
CA ALA A 95 -7.57 2.88 -0.36
C ALA A 95 -6.79 3.23 0.92
N ILE A 96 -7.44 3.85 1.91
CA ILE A 96 -6.83 4.16 3.22
C ILE A 96 -6.55 2.87 3.99
N ASP A 97 -7.45 1.90 3.95
CA ASP A 97 -7.25 0.62 4.61
C ASP A 97 -6.04 -0.12 4.02
N VAL A 98 -5.92 -0.17 2.70
CA VAL A 98 -4.74 -0.72 2.01
C VAL A 98 -3.45 0.00 2.43
N LEU A 99 -3.42 1.34 2.42
CA LEU A 99 -2.23 2.09 2.81
C LEU A 99 -1.84 1.85 4.28
N THR A 100 -2.81 1.64 5.14
CA THR A 100 -2.58 1.33 6.56
C THR A 100 -2.02 -0.08 6.73
N GLU A 101 -2.55 -1.05 5.99
CA GLU A 101 -2.08 -2.43 5.97
C GLU A 101 -0.64 -2.51 5.46
N GLU A 102 -0.34 -1.91 4.30
CA GLU A 102 1.00 -1.85 3.72
C GLU A 102 2.01 -1.15 4.65
N SER A 103 1.60 -0.04 5.28
CA SER A 103 2.45 0.64 6.26
C SER A 103 2.76 -0.24 7.46
N THR A 104 1.80 -1.03 7.92
CA THR A 104 1.95 -1.96 9.02
C THR A 104 2.88 -3.11 8.63
N GLU A 105 2.70 -3.67 7.44
CA GLU A 105 3.56 -4.72 6.88
C GLU A 105 5.01 -4.23 6.75
N ASP A 106 5.21 -3.02 6.22
CA ASP A 106 6.52 -2.40 6.11
C ASP A 106 7.19 -2.24 7.48
N MET A 107 6.45 -1.79 8.50
CA MET A 107 6.97 -1.69 9.86
C MET A 107 7.34 -3.05 10.43
N GLN A 108 6.53 -4.08 10.18
CA GLN A 108 6.81 -5.46 10.60
C GLN A 108 8.06 -6.00 9.92
N LYS A 109 8.19 -5.82 8.61
CA LYS A 109 9.41 -6.19 7.85
C LYS A 109 10.66 -5.48 8.38
N MET A 110 10.56 -4.19 8.69
CA MET A 110 11.67 -3.42 9.29
C MET A 110 12.04 -3.91 10.70
N ALA A 111 11.06 -4.35 11.47
CA ALA A 111 11.27 -4.94 12.80
C ALA A 111 11.66 -6.42 12.73
N ALA A 112 11.83 -7.00 11.53
CA ALA A 112 12.11 -8.40 11.29
C ALA A 112 11.06 -9.34 11.93
N ILE A 113 9.80 -8.95 11.86
CA ILE A 113 8.64 -9.74 12.24
C ILE A 113 8.03 -10.26 10.94
N LEU A 114 7.69 -11.54 10.90
CA LEU A 114 6.92 -12.07 9.76
C LEU A 114 5.53 -11.43 9.75
N PRO A 115 5.06 -10.96 8.60
CA PRO A 115 3.72 -10.41 8.47
C PRO A 115 2.68 -11.42 8.95
N ASP A 116 1.68 -10.95 9.66
CA ASP A 116 0.54 -11.74 10.11
C ASP A 116 -0.65 -11.32 9.24
N ASP A 117 -1.18 -12.25 8.44
CA ASP A 117 -2.31 -12.01 7.54
C ASP A 117 -3.63 -11.73 8.29
N GLU A 118 -3.65 -11.96 9.58
CA GLU A 118 -4.80 -11.62 10.40
C GLU A 118 -4.54 -10.28 11.12
N ALA A 119 -5.38 -9.29 10.84
CA ALA A 119 -5.44 -8.00 11.54
C ALA A 119 -5.88 -8.20 13.02
N THR A 120 -5.11 -9.00 13.75
CA THR A 120 -5.35 -9.27 15.16
C THR A 120 -4.83 -8.10 15.99
N THR A 121 -5.72 -7.48 16.73
CA THR A 121 -5.36 -6.45 17.71
C THR A 121 -4.28 -7.02 18.64
N TYR A 122 -3.18 -6.29 18.80
CA TYR A 122 -2.02 -6.68 19.64
C TYR A 122 -2.40 -7.28 21.00
N PHE A 123 -3.43 -6.75 21.65
CA PHE A 123 -3.93 -7.25 22.94
C PHE A 123 -4.81 -8.51 22.85
N GLY A 124 -5.29 -8.86 21.65
CA GLY A 124 -6.11 -10.07 21.42
C GLY A 124 -5.29 -11.30 21.04
N THR A 125 -4.02 -11.12 20.68
CA THR A 125 -3.17 -12.19 20.19
C THR A 125 -2.46 -12.91 21.34
N SER A 126 -2.47 -14.26 21.30
CA SER A 126 -1.78 -15.08 22.30
C SER A 126 -0.27 -14.84 22.26
N VAL A 127 0.38 -14.86 23.44
CA VAL A 127 1.85 -14.78 23.58
C VAL A 127 2.56 -15.85 22.75
N TRP A 128 1.95 -17.03 22.61
CA TRP A 128 2.48 -18.11 21.79
C TRP A 128 2.50 -17.80 20.29
N THR A 129 1.49 -17.10 19.80
CA THR A 129 1.42 -16.65 18.39
C THR A 129 2.54 -15.65 18.11
N HIS A 130 2.71 -14.64 18.97
CA HIS A 130 3.83 -13.70 18.84
C HIS A 130 5.20 -14.38 18.92
N ALA A 131 5.37 -15.36 19.80
CA ALA A 131 6.61 -16.12 19.90
C ALA A 131 6.89 -16.90 18.61
N LYS A 132 5.87 -17.57 18.05
CA LYS A 132 5.99 -18.38 16.84
C LYS A 132 6.43 -17.56 15.62
N HIS A 133 5.94 -16.32 15.49
CA HIS A 133 6.32 -15.41 14.39
C HIS A 133 7.74 -14.83 14.55
N ARG A 134 8.24 -14.71 15.78
CA ARG A 134 9.58 -14.18 16.08
C ARG A 134 10.68 -15.23 16.13
N ILE A 135 10.36 -16.45 16.53
CA ILE A 135 11.34 -17.53 16.70
C ILE A 135 12.14 -17.82 15.41
N PRO A 136 11.55 -17.96 14.21
CA PRO A 136 12.31 -18.23 13.00
C PRO A 136 13.37 -17.17 12.72
N TRP A 137 13.04 -15.92 12.88
CA TRP A 137 13.97 -14.80 12.70
C TRP A 137 15.09 -14.82 13.75
N LEU A 138 14.76 -15.01 15.02
CA LEU A 138 15.74 -15.13 16.10
C LEU A 138 16.69 -16.31 15.87
N MET A 139 16.20 -17.43 15.34
CA MET A 139 17.03 -18.58 14.97
C MET A 139 18.03 -18.24 13.87
N ILE A 140 17.62 -17.49 12.84
CA ILE A 140 18.50 -17.03 11.77
C ILE A 140 19.58 -16.08 12.33
N LEU A 141 19.19 -15.14 13.19
CA LEU A 141 20.14 -14.24 13.86
C LEU A 141 21.13 -15.00 14.76
N MET A 142 20.65 -15.99 15.53
CA MET A 142 21.49 -16.81 16.38
C MET A 142 22.49 -17.63 15.56
N LEU A 143 22.06 -18.20 14.43
CA LEU A 143 22.95 -18.94 13.52
C LEU A 143 24.02 -18.02 12.94
N SER A 144 23.62 -16.83 12.50
CA SER A 144 24.55 -15.82 12.00
C SER A 144 25.56 -15.36 13.06
N ALA A 145 25.10 -15.11 14.28
CA ALA A 145 25.96 -14.75 15.40
C ALA A 145 26.94 -15.87 15.77
N THR A 146 26.49 -17.12 15.74
CA THR A 146 27.35 -18.30 16.00
C THR A 146 28.44 -18.42 14.94
N PHE A 147 28.09 -18.24 13.65
CA PHE A 147 29.06 -18.24 12.57
C PHE A 147 30.09 -17.13 12.72
N THR A 148 29.65 -15.92 13.02
CA THR A 148 30.55 -14.78 13.30
C THR A 148 31.46 -15.07 14.48
N GLY A 149 30.94 -15.63 15.56
CA GLY A 149 31.71 -16.04 16.74
C GLY A 149 32.78 -17.08 16.40
N MET A 150 32.44 -18.09 15.58
CA MET A 150 33.38 -19.10 15.14
C MET A 150 34.53 -18.52 14.30
N VAL A 151 34.23 -17.61 13.37
CA VAL A 151 35.25 -16.92 12.57
C VAL A 151 36.15 -16.07 13.46
N THR A 152 35.56 -15.32 14.39
CA THR A 152 36.32 -14.48 15.34
C THR A 152 37.24 -15.32 16.22
N THR A 153 36.78 -16.44 16.73
CA THR A 153 37.59 -17.35 17.58
C THR A 153 38.73 -17.97 16.77
N HIS A 154 38.50 -18.34 15.51
CA HIS A 154 39.53 -18.89 14.64
C HIS A 154 40.65 -17.88 14.37
N HIS A 155 40.33 -16.61 14.31
CA HIS A 155 41.31 -15.52 14.07
C HIS A 155 41.72 -14.77 15.34
N ALA A 156 41.48 -15.33 16.52
CA ALA A 156 41.72 -14.68 17.81
C ALA A 156 43.18 -14.17 17.97
N GLN A 157 44.18 -14.86 17.43
CA GLN A 157 45.56 -14.44 17.47
C GLN A 157 45.83 -13.13 16.71
N ALA A 158 45.13 -12.92 15.59
CA ALA A 158 45.22 -11.66 14.81
C ALA A 158 44.61 -10.48 15.59
N PHE A 159 43.56 -10.72 16.36
CA PHE A 159 42.92 -9.70 17.20
C PHE A 159 43.76 -9.32 18.40
N VAL A 160 44.52 -10.25 18.98
CA VAL A 160 45.49 -9.94 20.06
C VAL A 160 46.61 -9.04 19.55
N ALA A 161 47.05 -9.19 18.30
CA ALA A 161 48.08 -8.35 17.68
C ALA A 161 47.59 -6.93 17.37
N LEU A 162 46.28 -6.71 17.25
CA LEU A 162 45.67 -5.42 16.88
C LEU A 162 44.47 -5.07 17.81
N PRO A 163 44.72 -4.70 19.07
CA PRO A 163 43.67 -4.43 20.06
C PRO A 163 42.69 -3.33 19.65
N LEU A 164 43.18 -2.34 18.87
CA LEU A 164 42.36 -1.26 18.32
C LEU A 164 41.21 -1.81 17.43
N LEU A 165 41.45 -2.88 16.70
CA LEU A 165 40.49 -3.46 15.79
C LEU A 165 39.28 -4.05 16.55
N VAL A 166 39.52 -4.61 17.74
CA VAL A 166 38.47 -5.14 18.62
C VAL A 166 37.53 -4.05 19.13
N SER A 167 38.08 -2.85 19.37
CA SER A 167 37.30 -1.68 19.82
C SER A 167 36.32 -1.16 18.75
N PHE A 168 36.61 -1.38 17.46
CA PHE A 168 35.75 -1.00 16.35
C PHE A 168 34.72 -2.05 15.97
N MET A 169 34.87 -3.31 16.44
CA MET A 169 33.93 -4.40 16.11
C MET A 169 32.45 -4.10 16.43
N PRO A 170 32.11 -3.54 17.60
CA PRO A 170 30.71 -3.22 17.90
C PRO A 170 30.14 -2.09 17.02
N MET A 171 31.00 -1.27 16.45
CA MET A 171 30.60 -0.10 15.65
C MET A 171 30.10 -0.50 14.25
N LEU A 172 30.65 -1.59 13.68
CA LEU A 172 30.29 -2.05 12.33
C LEU A 172 28.84 -2.55 12.23
N PRO A 173 28.37 -3.49 13.09
CA PRO A 173 26.98 -3.92 13.04
C PRO A 173 26.00 -2.81 13.44
N GLY A 174 26.39 -1.91 14.36
CA GLY A 174 25.57 -0.77 14.75
C GLY A 174 25.33 0.20 13.60
N THR A 175 26.37 0.53 12.83
CA THR A 175 26.23 1.42 11.66
C THR A 175 25.49 0.74 10.51
N ALA A 176 25.68 -0.54 10.28
CA ALA A 176 24.97 -1.31 9.25
C ALA A 176 23.46 -1.44 9.59
N GLY A 177 23.14 -1.73 10.85
CA GLY A 177 21.76 -1.86 11.30
C GLY A 177 20.96 -0.55 11.25
N HIS A 178 21.61 0.58 11.51
CA HIS A 178 20.92 1.89 11.44
C HIS A 178 20.79 2.45 10.02
N ARG A 179 21.65 2.07 9.10
CA ARG A 179 21.58 2.56 7.71
C ARG A 179 20.63 1.76 6.83
N GLY A 180 20.35 0.51 7.13
CA GLY A 180 19.42 -0.33 6.36
C GLY A 180 18.05 0.33 6.18
N PRO A 181 17.38 0.77 7.25
CA PRO A 181 16.09 1.44 7.14
C PRO A 181 16.12 2.85 6.53
N GLN A 182 17.29 3.49 6.52
CA GLN A 182 17.45 4.86 5.98
C GLN A 182 17.70 4.90 4.47
N VAL A 183 18.10 3.77 3.87
CA VAL A 183 18.17 3.63 2.42
C VAL A 183 16.80 3.24 1.90
N ARG A 184 15.83 4.13 2.06
CA ARG A 184 14.59 4.04 1.29
C ARG A 184 14.96 4.34 -0.15
N PRO A 185 14.74 3.45 -1.13
CA PRO A 185 14.91 3.83 -2.51
C PRO A 185 13.90 4.96 -2.78
N GLN A 186 14.40 6.16 -2.95
CA GLN A 186 13.67 7.24 -3.58
C GLN A 186 13.56 6.89 -5.07
N THR A 187 12.87 5.81 -5.38
CA THR A 187 12.39 5.54 -6.72
C THR A 187 10.99 6.11 -6.79
N VAL A 188 10.98 7.41 -6.88
CA VAL A 188 9.82 8.12 -7.37
C VAL A 188 10.27 8.82 -8.63
N HIS A 189 9.75 8.37 -9.74
CA HIS A 189 9.22 9.27 -10.81
C HIS A 189 8.53 8.46 -11.86
#